data_6011b4b30e4cf0432a6433e1c5b46493
#
_entry.id   6011b4b30e4cf0432a6433e1c5b46493
#
_cell.length_a   1.000
_cell.length_b   1.000
_cell.length_c   1.000
_cell.angle_alpha   90.00
_cell.angle_beta   90.00
_cell.angle_gamma   90.00
#
_symmetry.space_group_name_H-M   'P 1'
#
loop_
_entity.id
_entity.type
_entity.pdbx_description
1 polymer ?
#
loop_
_entity_poly.entity_id
_entity_poly.type
_entity_poly.pdbx_seq_one_letter_code
_entity_poly.pdbx_strand_id
1 'polypeptide(L)'
;MDDIVIVSAMRTPVGSFNGALGSLSAHQLGTTALKAAMEQAKVDPAEVDEAILGQVLAAGEGQNPARQAARAAGLPDSKTAFGINQVCGSGLRAVALAAQQVRTGESNIVVAGGMESMSQSQHAAYLRSGTKMGGVEFIDTMLKDGLWDAFHGYHMGSTAENVAQKYQITREQQDEFALGSQQKASKAQKSGRFKDEIVPVTVKGRKGDTIVADDEYIRHDASLESMAKLRPAFSKDGTVTAGNASGINDGAAALIVMTASEAAKRGLKPLARIAAFATAGVDPAVMGTGPIPATRKVLSRAGWKPDDLDLVEANEAFAAQAIAVNKDIGWDTSKVNVNGGAIAIGHPIGASGARVLVTLLHEMQKRDAKRGLATLCIGGGMGVAMCLER
;
A
#
# COMPACT_ATOMS: atom_id res chain seq x y z
N MET A 1 22.88 2.53 -19.40
CA MET A 1 21.49 3.00 -19.25
C MET A 1 21.46 3.97 -18.10
N ASP A 2 20.67 5.04 -18.22
CA ASP A 2 20.50 6.00 -17.14
C ASP A 2 19.74 5.38 -15.96
N ASP A 3 20.08 5.78 -14.74
CA ASP A 3 19.37 5.29 -13.55
C ASP A 3 17.94 5.88 -13.50
N ILE A 4 17.00 5.06 -13.05
CA ILE A 4 15.63 5.52 -12.80
C ILE A 4 15.52 5.91 -11.34
N VAL A 5 15.08 7.13 -11.10
CA VAL A 5 15.03 7.73 -9.78
C VAL A 5 13.62 8.16 -9.37
N ILE A 6 13.39 8.19 -8.07
CA ILE A 6 12.21 8.79 -7.46
C ILE A 6 12.64 10.13 -6.87
N VAL A 7 11.96 11.21 -7.26
CA VAL A 7 12.31 12.57 -6.83
C VAL A 7 11.31 13.16 -5.83
N SER A 8 10.13 12.56 -5.71
CA SER A 8 9.08 12.95 -4.76
C SER A 8 8.27 11.76 -4.32
N ALA A 9 7.77 11.81 -3.08
CA ALA A 9 6.97 10.75 -2.48
C ALA A 9 6.06 11.33 -1.39
N MET A 10 4.73 11.34 -1.64
CA MET A 10 3.72 11.89 -0.74
C MET A 10 2.56 10.93 -0.57
N ARG A 11 1.88 11.00 0.58
CA ARG A 11 0.67 10.22 0.86
C ARG A 11 -0.37 11.04 1.62
N THR A 12 -1.61 10.64 1.53
CA THR A 12 -2.64 11.10 2.45
C THR A 12 -2.44 10.45 3.83
N PRO A 13 -3.06 10.96 4.90
CA PRO A 13 -3.28 10.13 6.08
C PRO A 13 -4.09 8.89 5.67
N VAL A 14 -4.01 7.84 6.49
CA VAL A 14 -4.82 6.63 6.34
C VAL A 14 -6.03 6.73 7.25
N GLY A 15 -7.23 6.72 6.64
CA GLY A 15 -8.52 6.76 7.34
C GLY A 15 -8.96 5.37 7.78
N SER A 16 -9.73 5.32 8.86
CA SER A 16 -10.45 4.13 9.30
C SER A 16 -11.68 3.88 8.42
N PHE A 17 -12.17 2.66 8.43
CA PHE A 17 -13.40 2.29 7.72
C PHE A 17 -14.59 3.13 8.22
N ASN A 18 -15.25 3.84 7.28
CA ASN A 18 -16.28 4.83 7.58
C ASN A 18 -15.85 5.94 8.56
N GLY A 19 -14.53 6.20 8.64
CA GLY A 19 -13.93 7.22 9.48
C GLY A 19 -13.84 8.60 8.82
N ALA A 20 -12.82 9.36 9.21
CA ALA A 20 -12.65 10.75 8.80
C ALA A 20 -12.55 10.96 7.27
N LEU A 21 -12.00 9.98 6.52
CA LEU A 21 -11.90 10.02 5.06
C LEU A 21 -13.03 9.26 4.36
N GLY A 22 -13.93 8.60 5.08
CA GLY A 22 -14.92 7.67 4.54
C GLY A 22 -15.94 8.27 3.57
N SER A 23 -16.08 9.59 3.49
CA SER A 23 -16.95 10.27 2.52
C SER A 23 -16.28 10.58 1.18
N LEU A 24 -14.96 10.35 1.07
CA LEU A 24 -14.18 10.66 -0.13
C LEU A 24 -14.00 9.41 -0.99
N SER A 25 -14.17 9.58 -2.30
CA SER A 25 -13.87 8.53 -3.27
C SER A 25 -12.36 8.30 -3.42
N ALA A 26 -11.97 7.14 -3.94
CA ALA A 26 -10.57 6.82 -4.19
C ALA A 26 -9.89 7.87 -5.09
N HIS A 27 -10.56 8.32 -6.18
CA HIS A 27 -9.97 9.32 -7.07
C HIS A 27 -9.81 10.70 -6.42
N GLN A 28 -10.64 11.09 -5.44
CA GLN A 28 -10.44 12.33 -4.67
C GLN A 28 -9.21 12.26 -3.77
N LEU A 29 -9.01 11.12 -3.09
CA LEU A 29 -7.78 10.85 -2.31
C LEU A 29 -6.56 10.82 -3.22
N GLY A 30 -6.65 10.12 -4.37
CA GLY A 30 -5.61 10.07 -5.39
C GLY A 30 -5.24 11.45 -5.91
N THR A 31 -6.23 12.31 -6.16
CA THR A 31 -6.01 13.72 -6.58
C THR A 31 -5.14 14.47 -5.57
N THR A 32 -5.42 14.31 -4.28
CA THR A 32 -4.65 14.99 -3.22
C THR A 32 -3.20 14.52 -3.19
N ALA A 33 -2.97 13.19 -3.27
CA ALA A 33 -1.62 12.64 -3.28
C ALA A 33 -0.82 13.04 -4.55
N LEU A 34 -1.48 13.02 -5.73
CA LEU A 34 -0.87 13.43 -7.00
C LEU A 34 -0.42 14.90 -6.97
N LYS A 35 -1.31 15.81 -6.54
CA LYS A 35 -0.97 17.23 -6.38
C LYS A 35 0.23 17.43 -5.48
N ALA A 36 0.19 16.83 -4.29
CA ALA A 36 1.27 16.96 -3.32
C ALA A 36 2.62 16.43 -3.84
N ALA A 37 2.61 15.31 -4.57
CA ALA A 37 3.83 14.75 -5.14
C ALA A 37 4.43 15.66 -6.23
N MET A 38 3.60 16.24 -7.10
CA MET A 38 4.05 17.21 -8.11
C MET A 38 4.54 18.51 -7.49
N GLU A 39 3.81 19.04 -6.49
CA GLU A 39 4.21 20.25 -5.74
C GLU A 39 5.54 20.06 -5.02
N GLN A 40 5.74 18.93 -4.32
CA GLN A 40 7.00 18.61 -3.65
C GLN A 40 8.18 18.55 -4.63
N ALA A 41 7.97 17.94 -5.80
CA ALA A 41 8.97 17.87 -6.87
C ALA A 41 9.12 19.17 -7.66
N LYS A 42 8.23 20.16 -7.48
CA LYS A 42 8.15 21.37 -8.32
C LYS A 42 8.04 21.03 -9.82
N VAL A 43 7.29 19.99 -10.13
CA VAL A 43 6.99 19.57 -11.51
C VAL A 43 5.62 20.12 -11.89
N ASP A 44 5.55 20.86 -12.98
CA ASP A 44 4.28 21.34 -13.53
C ASP A 44 3.47 20.14 -14.03
N PRO A 45 2.17 20.05 -13.71
CA PRO A 45 1.31 18.98 -14.23
C PRO A 45 1.35 18.82 -15.75
N ALA A 46 1.62 19.88 -16.51
CA ALA A 46 1.75 19.83 -17.97
C ALA A 46 3.03 19.10 -18.43
N GLU A 47 4.02 18.97 -17.58
CA GLU A 47 5.29 18.27 -17.88
C GLU A 47 5.20 16.76 -17.59
N VAL A 48 4.21 16.33 -16.80
CA VAL A 48 3.97 14.89 -16.53
C VAL A 48 3.41 14.24 -17.78
N ASP A 49 4.02 13.14 -18.24
CA ASP A 49 3.59 12.46 -19.45
C ASP A 49 2.40 11.53 -19.18
N GLU A 50 2.43 10.82 -18.06
CA GLU A 50 1.38 9.87 -17.70
C GLU A 50 1.21 9.72 -16.18
N ALA A 51 -0.01 9.37 -15.76
CA ALA A 51 -0.31 8.95 -14.39
C ALA A 51 -0.69 7.46 -14.34
N ILE A 52 -0.04 6.69 -13.44
CA ILE A 52 -0.32 5.26 -13.24
C ILE A 52 -0.73 5.02 -11.79
N LEU A 53 -1.99 4.61 -11.56
CA LEU A 53 -2.50 4.43 -10.20
C LEU A 53 -3.03 3.02 -9.97
N GLY A 54 -2.58 2.42 -8.88
CA GLY A 54 -3.15 1.19 -8.35
C GLY A 54 -4.51 1.45 -7.69
N GLN A 55 -5.50 0.62 -8.01
CA GLN A 55 -6.81 0.60 -7.35
C GLN A 55 -7.43 -0.78 -7.51
N VAL A 56 -8.11 -1.28 -6.49
CA VAL A 56 -8.77 -2.59 -6.50
C VAL A 56 -10.28 -2.45 -6.63
N LEU A 57 -10.89 -1.57 -5.84
CA LEU A 57 -12.33 -1.42 -5.70
C LEU A 57 -12.84 -0.27 -6.59
N ALA A 58 -12.91 -0.51 -7.89
CA ALA A 58 -13.29 0.51 -8.88
C ALA A 58 -14.75 0.40 -9.35
N ALA A 59 -15.55 -0.52 -8.80
CA ALA A 59 -16.94 -0.71 -9.20
C ALA A 59 -17.77 0.56 -8.95
N GLY A 60 -18.46 1.05 -10.00
CA GLY A 60 -19.34 2.22 -9.88
C GLY A 60 -18.66 3.58 -9.78
N GLU A 61 -17.32 3.68 -9.80
CA GLU A 61 -16.59 4.95 -9.74
C GLU A 61 -16.50 5.72 -11.07
N GLY A 62 -17.10 5.20 -12.12
CA GLY A 62 -17.06 5.79 -13.45
C GLY A 62 -15.87 5.31 -14.29
N GLN A 63 -15.71 5.95 -15.46
CA GLN A 63 -14.64 5.56 -16.37
C GLN A 63 -13.27 5.97 -15.81
N ASN A 64 -12.36 5.00 -15.72
CA ASN A 64 -10.95 5.20 -15.45
C ASN A 64 -10.70 6.16 -14.25
N PRO A 65 -10.88 5.73 -13.01
CA PRO A 65 -10.68 6.57 -11.83
C PRO A 65 -9.28 7.20 -11.74
N ALA A 66 -8.24 6.52 -12.27
CA ALA A 66 -6.89 7.09 -12.37
C ALA A 66 -6.86 8.34 -13.26
N ARG A 67 -7.62 8.32 -14.38
CA ARG A 67 -7.76 9.49 -15.27
C ARG A 67 -8.52 10.62 -14.60
N GLN A 68 -9.56 10.29 -13.81
CA GLN A 68 -10.31 11.28 -13.03
C GLN A 68 -9.39 11.96 -12.02
N ALA A 69 -8.59 11.20 -11.28
CA ALA A 69 -7.63 11.73 -10.32
C ALA A 69 -6.55 12.60 -11.01
N ALA A 70 -5.98 12.15 -12.11
CA ALA A 70 -4.96 12.87 -12.87
C ALA A 70 -5.46 14.23 -13.37
N ARG A 71 -6.63 14.27 -14.03
CA ARG A 71 -7.23 15.54 -14.48
C ARG A 71 -7.56 16.49 -13.32
N ALA A 72 -8.15 15.97 -12.25
CA ALA A 72 -8.44 16.76 -11.06
C ALA A 72 -7.16 17.25 -10.35
N ALA A 73 -6.03 16.55 -10.54
CA ALA A 73 -4.72 17.00 -10.07
C ALA A 73 -4.07 18.05 -10.97
N GLY A 74 -4.66 18.35 -12.13
CA GLY A 74 -4.18 19.41 -13.04
C GLY A 74 -3.48 18.91 -14.29
N LEU A 75 -3.36 17.58 -14.53
CA LEU A 75 -2.81 17.09 -15.79
C LEU A 75 -3.70 17.52 -16.97
N PRO A 76 -3.13 18.11 -18.04
CA PRO A 76 -3.88 18.52 -19.23
C PRO A 76 -4.56 17.35 -19.93
N ASP A 77 -5.57 17.64 -20.75
CA ASP A 77 -6.30 16.62 -21.50
C ASP A 77 -5.44 15.84 -22.50
N SER A 78 -4.33 16.43 -22.96
CA SER A 78 -3.35 15.79 -23.83
C SER A 78 -2.51 14.70 -23.17
N LYS A 79 -2.49 14.65 -21.82
CA LYS A 79 -1.75 13.63 -21.06
C LYS A 79 -2.64 12.42 -20.76
N THR A 80 -2.03 11.26 -20.59
CA THR A 80 -2.76 10.01 -20.37
C THR A 80 -2.70 9.53 -18.93
N ALA A 81 -3.59 8.60 -18.58
CA ALA A 81 -3.58 7.93 -17.29
C ALA A 81 -4.26 6.58 -17.39
N PHE A 82 -3.81 5.60 -16.62
CA PHE A 82 -4.50 4.32 -16.48
C PHE A 82 -4.39 3.78 -15.05
N GLY A 83 -5.39 2.95 -14.70
CA GLY A 83 -5.42 2.21 -13.44
C GLY A 83 -4.92 0.79 -13.60
N ILE A 84 -4.33 0.23 -12.56
CA ILE A 84 -3.94 -1.18 -12.51
C ILE A 84 -4.49 -1.85 -11.26
N ASN A 85 -4.79 -3.13 -11.38
CA ASN A 85 -5.19 -3.99 -10.28
C ASN A 85 -4.26 -5.21 -10.20
N GLN A 86 -3.42 -5.23 -9.18
CA GLN A 86 -2.68 -6.40 -8.69
C GLN A 86 -2.94 -6.54 -7.18
N VAL A 87 -4.19 -6.37 -6.76
CA VAL A 87 -4.65 -6.38 -5.38
C VAL A 87 -3.73 -5.52 -4.50
N CYS A 88 -3.22 -6.03 -3.36
CA CYS A 88 -2.37 -5.26 -2.43
C CYS A 88 -1.06 -4.74 -3.06
N GLY A 89 -0.58 -5.35 -4.13
CA GLY A 89 0.64 -4.96 -4.85
C GLY A 89 0.47 -3.82 -5.84
N SER A 90 -0.76 -3.37 -6.12
CA SER A 90 -1.09 -2.43 -7.19
C SER A 90 -0.25 -1.15 -7.15
N GLY A 91 -0.16 -0.49 -6.00
CA GLY A 91 0.58 0.76 -5.87
C GLY A 91 2.09 0.61 -6.13
N LEU A 92 2.72 -0.46 -5.63
CA LEU A 92 4.14 -0.72 -5.90
C LEU A 92 4.37 -1.15 -7.35
N ARG A 93 3.41 -1.89 -7.92
CA ARG A 93 3.43 -2.27 -9.34
C ARG A 93 3.31 -1.05 -10.26
N ALA A 94 2.48 -0.07 -9.91
CA ALA A 94 2.35 1.19 -10.64
C ALA A 94 3.70 1.91 -10.76
N VAL A 95 4.45 2.00 -9.65
CA VAL A 95 5.81 2.61 -9.64
C VAL A 95 6.79 1.79 -10.50
N ALA A 96 6.69 0.47 -10.48
CA ALA A 96 7.53 -0.39 -11.33
C ALA A 96 7.22 -0.19 -12.83
N LEU A 97 5.95 -0.04 -13.20
CA LEU A 97 5.54 0.26 -14.58
C LEU A 97 6.02 1.64 -15.01
N ALA A 98 5.91 2.65 -14.15
CA ALA A 98 6.47 3.98 -14.40
C ALA A 98 7.97 3.91 -14.68
N ALA A 99 8.72 3.18 -13.85
CA ALA A 99 10.15 2.97 -14.07
C ALA A 99 10.46 2.25 -15.40
N GLN A 100 9.60 1.33 -15.84
CA GLN A 100 9.74 0.66 -17.14
C GLN A 100 9.51 1.61 -18.29
N GLN A 101 8.46 2.43 -18.27
CA GLN A 101 8.17 3.42 -19.30
C GLN A 101 9.28 4.48 -19.42
N VAL A 102 9.75 5.00 -18.28
CA VAL A 102 10.88 5.94 -18.27
C VAL A 102 12.15 5.31 -18.83
N ARG A 103 12.41 4.04 -18.49
CA ARG A 103 13.60 3.31 -18.99
C ARG A 103 13.55 3.04 -20.49
N THR A 104 12.37 2.82 -21.07
CA THR A 104 12.19 2.59 -22.52
C THR A 104 12.11 3.89 -23.33
N GLY A 105 12.03 5.04 -22.67
CA GLY A 105 11.89 6.35 -23.31
C GLY A 105 10.46 6.65 -23.80
N GLU A 106 9.46 5.83 -23.42
CA GLU A 106 8.05 6.09 -23.71
C GLU A 106 7.55 7.33 -22.96
N SER A 107 8.03 7.55 -21.77
CA SER A 107 7.74 8.72 -20.94
C SER A 107 9.02 9.28 -20.31
N ASN A 108 9.09 10.60 -20.11
CA ASN A 108 10.19 11.24 -19.38
C ASN A 108 9.89 11.40 -17.90
N ILE A 109 8.64 11.78 -17.56
CA ILE A 109 8.17 12.00 -16.20
C ILE A 109 6.85 11.30 -16.01
N VAL A 110 6.79 10.38 -15.04
CA VAL A 110 5.57 9.65 -14.70
C VAL A 110 5.24 9.90 -13.23
N VAL A 111 3.98 10.22 -12.96
CA VAL A 111 3.46 10.19 -11.59
C VAL A 111 2.78 8.85 -11.36
N ALA A 112 3.25 8.09 -10.36
CA ALA A 112 2.77 6.74 -10.11
C ALA A 112 2.46 6.53 -8.62
N GLY A 113 1.48 5.68 -8.34
CA GLY A 113 1.11 5.41 -6.96
C GLY A 113 -0.09 4.50 -6.84
N GLY A 114 -0.93 4.77 -5.84
CA GLY A 114 -2.17 4.04 -5.64
C GLY A 114 -3.15 4.82 -4.79
N MET A 115 -4.40 4.46 -4.91
CA MET A 115 -5.51 5.05 -4.19
C MET A 115 -6.53 3.96 -3.87
N GLU A 116 -7.22 4.10 -2.75
CA GLU A 116 -8.33 3.22 -2.37
C GLU A 116 -9.28 3.94 -1.43
N SER A 117 -10.56 3.74 -1.62
CA SER A 117 -11.58 4.05 -0.64
C SER A 117 -12.41 2.80 -0.39
N MET A 118 -12.03 2.05 0.65
CA MET A 118 -12.76 0.85 1.01
C MET A 118 -14.13 1.19 1.62
N SER A 119 -14.24 2.39 2.21
CA SER A 119 -15.49 2.91 2.75
C SER A 119 -16.53 3.23 1.66
N GLN A 120 -16.11 3.58 0.44
CA GLN A 120 -16.99 3.90 -0.68
C GLN A 120 -17.19 2.73 -1.65
N SER A 121 -16.72 1.54 -1.30
CA SER A 121 -16.93 0.36 -2.14
C SER A 121 -18.42 0.05 -2.29
N GLN A 122 -18.80 -0.28 -3.52
CA GLN A 122 -20.21 -0.46 -3.91
C GLN A 122 -20.71 -1.87 -3.58
N HIS A 123 -22.04 -2.01 -3.45
CA HIS A 123 -22.69 -3.30 -3.56
C HIS A 123 -23.23 -3.46 -4.99
N ALA A 124 -23.01 -4.63 -5.61
CA ALA A 124 -23.37 -4.92 -6.99
C ALA A 124 -24.37 -6.07 -7.09
N ALA A 125 -25.21 -6.06 -8.12
CA ALA A 125 -26.13 -7.15 -8.42
C ALA A 125 -26.16 -7.46 -9.92
N TYR A 126 -26.35 -8.74 -10.28
CA TYR A 126 -26.48 -9.19 -11.68
C TYR A 126 -27.93 -9.04 -12.15
N LEU A 127 -28.28 -7.86 -12.68
CA LEU A 127 -29.66 -7.52 -13.09
C LEU A 127 -29.90 -7.46 -14.59
N ARG A 128 -28.87 -7.58 -15.47
CA ARG A 128 -29.05 -7.45 -16.93
C ARG A 128 -29.91 -8.54 -17.53
N SER A 129 -29.86 -9.75 -16.99
CA SER A 129 -30.74 -10.87 -17.43
C SER A 129 -32.12 -10.85 -16.78
N GLY A 130 -32.36 -9.89 -15.87
CA GLY A 130 -33.59 -9.79 -15.08
C GLY A 130 -33.70 -10.83 -13.98
N THR A 131 -34.68 -10.61 -13.10
CA THR A 131 -35.06 -11.57 -12.05
C THR A 131 -36.47 -12.06 -12.36
N LYS A 132 -36.62 -13.33 -12.75
CA LYS A 132 -37.91 -13.89 -13.13
C LYS A 132 -38.81 -14.18 -11.91
N MET A 133 -38.22 -14.57 -10.77
CA MET A 133 -38.92 -14.90 -9.52
C MET A 133 -37.94 -14.83 -8.34
N GLY A 134 -38.42 -14.42 -7.17
CA GLY A 134 -37.63 -14.32 -5.94
C GLY A 134 -36.94 -12.98 -5.75
N GLY A 135 -36.10 -12.89 -4.71
CA GLY A 135 -35.34 -11.71 -4.36
C GLY A 135 -34.08 -11.51 -5.20
N VAL A 136 -33.45 -10.35 -5.04
CA VAL A 136 -32.12 -10.04 -5.59
C VAL A 136 -31.12 -9.95 -4.45
N GLU A 137 -29.99 -10.64 -4.59
CA GLU A 137 -28.88 -10.55 -3.67
C GLU A 137 -27.90 -9.48 -4.16
N PHE A 138 -27.48 -8.62 -3.25
CA PHE A 138 -26.39 -7.65 -3.50
C PHE A 138 -25.09 -8.21 -2.97
N ILE A 139 -24.07 -8.17 -3.82
CA ILE A 139 -22.70 -8.63 -3.52
C ILE A 139 -21.92 -7.44 -2.98
N ASP A 140 -21.35 -7.56 -1.78
CA ASP A 140 -20.37 -6.61 -1.27
C ASP A 140 -19.08 -6.75 -2.09
N THR A 141 -18.76 -5.72 -2.91
CA THR A 141 -17.59 -5.75 -3.78
C THR A 141 -16.29 -5.60 -3.00
N MET A 142 -16.29 -4.96 -1.83
CA MET A 142 -15.12 -4.92 -0.95
C MET A 142 -14.69 -6.33 -0.52
N LEU A 143 -15.65 -7.12 -0.09
CA LEU A 143 -15.40 -8.52 0.26
C LEU A 143 -15.03 -9.33 -0.99
N LYS A 144 -15.88 -9.29 -2.02
CA LYS A 144 -15.78 -10.18 -3.19
C LYS A 144 -14.51 -9.95 -4.00
N ASP A 145 -14.14 -8.68 -4.24
CA ASP A 145 -13.07 -8.31 -5.15
C ASP A 145 -11.75 -8.01 -4.41
N GLY A 146 -11.84 -7.60 -3.13
CA GLY A 146 -10.68 -7.20 -2.33
C GLY A 146 -10.21 -8.22 -1.29
N LEU A 147 -11.15 -8.92 -0.61
CA LEU A 147 -10.86 -9.69 0.61
C LEU A 147 -11.20 -11.19 0.53
N TRP A 148 -11.66 -11.67 -0.63
CA TRP A 148 -12.09 -13.06 -0.84
C TRP A 148 -11.13 -13.78 -1.78
N ASP A 149 -10.64 -14.96 -1.36
CA ASP A 149 -9.87 -15.83 -2.23
C ASP A 149 -10.77 -16.40 -3.33
N ALA A 150 -10.48 -16.05 -4.58
CA ALA A 150 -11.29 -16.45 -5.73
C ALA A 150 -11.13 -17.94 -6.09
N PHE A 151 -10.07 -18.61 -5.62
CA PHE A 151 -9.74 -20.00 -5.96
C PHE A 151 -10.32 -20.98 -4.94
N HIS A 152 -10.26 -20.65 -3.66
CA HIS A 152 -10.69 -21.52 -2.58
C HIS A 152 -12.04 -21.11 -1.95
N GLY A 153 -12.52 -19.89 -2.25
CA GLY A 153 -13.85 -19.45 -1.82
C GLY A 153 -13.97 -19.10 -0.34
N TYR A 154 -12.92 -18.51 0.25
CA TYR A 154 -12.90 -18.05 1.63
C TYR A 154 -12.21 -16.70 1.81
N HIS A 155 -12.37 -16.09 2.98
CA HIS A 155 -11.79 -14.78 3.29
C HIS A 155 -10.26 -14.85 3.37
N MET A 156 -9.56 -13.73 3.05
CA MET A 156 -8.10 -13.61 3.16
C MET A 156 -7.57 -13.96 4.56
N GLY A 157 -8.35 -13.74 5.62
CA GLY A 157 -8.00 -14.15 6.97
C GLY A 157 -7.83 -15.67 7.13
N SER A 158 -8.56 -16.48 6.35
CA SER A 158 -8.36 -17.92 6.33
C SER A 158 -7.01 -18.31 5.73
N THR A 159 -6.50 -17.54 4.76
CA THR A 159 -5.14 -17.74 4.24
C THR A 159 -4.09 -17.44 5.31
N ALA A 160 -4.36 -16.47 6.20
CA ALA A 160 -3.48 -16.15 7.32
C ALA A 160 -3.47 -17.27 8.38
N GLU A 161 -4.62 -17.91 8.65
CA GLU A 161 -4.67 -19.12 9.49
C GLU A 161 -3.86 -20.27 8.88
N ASN A 162 -3.95 -20.47 7.55
CA ASN A 162 -3.14 -21.48 6.85
C ASN A 162 -1.62 -21.20 7.02
N VAL A 163 -1.22 -19.92 6.94
CA VAL A 163 0.18 -19.52 7.18
C VAL A 163 0.57 -19.75 8.64
N ALA A 164 -0.30 -19.38 9.60
CA ALA A 164 -0.05 -19.60 11.03
C ALA A 164 0.17 -21.09 11.31
N GLN A 165 -0.68 -21.96 10.78
CA GLN A 165 -0.55 -23.41 10.90
C GLN A 165 0.74 -23.94 10.26
N LYS A 166 1.02 -23.55 9.00
CA LYS A 166 2.19 -24.01 8.24
C LYS A 166 3.51 -23.64 8.91
N TYR A 167 3.61 -22.44 9.49
CA TYR A 167 4.82 -21.90 10.12
C TYR A 167 4.81 -22.05 11.65
N GLN A 168 3.79 -22.72 12.21
CA GLN A 168 3.62 -22.95 13.66
C GLN A 168 3.72 -21.64 14.45
N ILE A 169 2.96 -20.62 14.01
CA ILE A 169 2.91 -19.30 14.65
C ILE A 169 1.71 -19.26 15.57
N THR A 170 1.97 -19.07 16.88
CA THR A 170 0.91 -19.05 17.91
C THR A 170 0.13 -17.74 17.90
N ARG A 171 -1.01 -17.73 18.60
CA ARG A 171 -1.82 -16.54 18.86
C ARG A 171 -1.02 -15.48 19.62
N GLU A 172 -0.30 -15.89 20.64
CA GLU A 172 0.53 -15.00 21.47
C GLU A 172 1.59 -14.29 20.63
N GLN A 173 2.29 -15.02 19.78
CA GLN A 173 3.29 -14.45 18.86
C GLN A 173 2.69 -13.41 17.93
N GLN A 174 1.48 -13.65 17.43
CA GLN A 174 0.77 -12.73 16.57
C GLN A 174 0.34 -11.45 17.32
N ASP A 175 -0.18 -11.59 18.53
CA ASP A 175 -0.60 -10.46 19.37
C ASP A 175 0.61 -9.62 19.82
N GLU A 176 1.73 -10.23 20.19
CA GLU A 176 2.99 -9.55 20.51
C GLU A 176 3.54 -8.76 19.31
N PHE A 177 3.53 -9.36 18.13
CA PHE A 177 3.94 -8.70 16.90
C PHE A 177 3.06 -7.49 16.60
N ALA A 178 1.74 -7.66 16.69
CA ALA A 178 0.76 -6.61 16.44
C ALA A 178 0.90 -5.45 17.45
N LEU A 179 1.08 -5.77 18.73
CA LEU A 179 1.36 -4.76 19.75
C LEU A 179 2.64 -3.98 19.43
N GLY A 180 3.71 -4.67 19.03
CA GLY A 180 4.95 -4.03 18.60
C GLY A 180 4.75 -3.05 17.45
N SER A 181 3.92 -3.41 16.44
CA SER A 181 3.54 -2.53 15.34
C SER A 181 2.79 -1.28 15.83
N GLN A 182 1.78 -1.45 16.71
CA GLN A 182 1.03 -0.35 17.30
C GLN A 182 1.92 0.61 18.12
N GLN A 183 2.81 0.07 18.94
CA GLN A 183 3.74 0.86 19.76
C GLN A 183 4.70 1.69 18.89
N LYS A 184 5.27 1.09 17.84
CA LYS A 184 6.14 1.78 16.86
C LYS A 184 5.38 2.90 16.17
N ALA A 185 4.18 2.64 15.64
CA ALA A 185 3.36 3.63 14.95
C ALA A 185 2.92 4.77 15.87
N SER A 186 2.47 4.46 17.08
CA SER A 186 2.11 5.45 18.10
C SER A 186 3.30 6.36 18.44
N LYS A 187 4.50 5.80 18.64
CA LYS A 187 5.72 6.56 18.88
C LYS A 187 6.08 7.44 17.67
N ALA A 188 6.02 6.89 16.46
CA ALA A 188 6.33 7.60 15.24
C ALA A 188 5.39 8.80 15.02
N GLN A 189 4.08 8.62 15.16
CA GLN A 189 3.10 9.68 15.02
C GLN A 189 3.29 10.77 16.08
N LYS A 190 3.41 10.41 17.36
CA LYS A 190 3.62 11.37 18.46
C LYS A 190 4.92 12.17 18.32
N SER A 191 5.97 11.57 17.73
CA SER A 191 7.25 12.26 17.47
C SER A 191 7.29 12.99 16.12
N GLY A 192 6.19 13.00 15.36
CA GLY A 192 6.10 13.71 14.10
C GLY A 192 6.87 13.06 12.94
N ARG A 193 7.20 11.76 13.03
CA ARG A 193 7.95 11.06 11.96
C ARG A 193 7.24 11.08 10.61
N PHE A 194 5.91 11.10 10.59
CA PHE A 194 5.11 11.06 9.37
C PHE A 194 4.81 12.44 8.75
N LYS A 195 5.17 13.55 9.42
CA LYS A 195 4.78 14.90 8.98
C LYS A 195 5.28 15.29 7.60
N ASP A 196 6.46 14.80 7.20
CA ASP A 196 7.07 15.18 5.92
C ASP A 196 6.52 14.35 4.74
N GLU A 197 5.85 13.23 5.03
CA GLU A 197 5.28 12.34 4.02
C GLU A 197 3.77 12.49 3.85
N ILE A 198 3.07 13.02 4.86
CA ILE A 198 1.60 13.20 4.86
C ILE A 198 1.22 14.57 4.33
N VAL A 199 0.36 14.60 3.30
CA VAL A 199 -0.38 15.79 2.88
C VAL A 199 -1.75 15.78 3.56
N PRO A 200 -2.13 16.85 4.29
CA PRO A 200 -3.46 16.94 4.88
C PRO A 200 -4.58 16.89 3.84
N VAL A 201 -5.67 16.24 4.19
CA VAL A 201 -6.87 16.11 3.36
C VAL A 201 -7.98 16.98 3.91
N THR A 202 -8.55 17.85 3.07
CA THR A 202 -9.73 18.65 3.43
C THR A 202 -11.00 17.90 3.09
N VAL A 203 -11.78 17.56 4.11
CA VAL A 203 -13.08 16.92 3.97
C VAL A 203 -14.18 17.99 4.08
N LYS A 204 -14.94 18.17 3.00
CA LYS A 204 -16.03 19.14 2.95
C LYS A 204 -17.20 18.72 3.84
N GLY A 205 -17.67 19.59 4.69
CA GLY A 205 -18.78 19.32 5.60
C GLY A 205 -19.84 20.42 5.62
N ARG A 206 -21.07 20.04 5.93
CA ARG A 206 -22.20 21.01 6.04
C ARG A 206 -21.99 22.09 7.12
N LYS A 207 -21.20 21.78 8.15
CA LYS A 207 -20.90 22.68 9.28
C LYS A 207 -19.50 23.32 9.18
N GLY A 208 -18.85 23.18 8.05
CA GLY A 208 -17.49 23.62 7.79
C GLY A 208 -16.57 22.46 7.39
N ASP A 209 -15.44 22.80 6.82
CA ASP A 209 -14.44 21.84 6.36
C ASP A 209 -13.64 21.29 7.54
N THR A 210 -13.30 20.00 7.47
CA THR A 210 -12.42 19.35 8.45
C THR A 210 -11.10 19.01 7.77
N ILE A 211 -9.97 19.31 8.43
CA ILE A 211 -8.65 18.95 7.95
C ILE A 211 -8.22 17.66 8.69
N VAL A 212 -7.96 16.61 7.92
CA VAL A 212 -7.42 15.33 8.41
C VAL A 212 -5.94 15.30 8.06
N ALA A 213 -5.06 15.27 9.07
CA ALA A 213 -3.61 15.37 8.93
C ALA A 213 -2.84 14.19 9.54
N ASP A 214 -3.51 13.34 10.28
CA ASP A 214 -2.89 12.21 11.00
C ASP A 214 -3.54 10.88 10.60
N ASP A 215 -2.76 9.80 10.64
CA ASP A 215 -3.27 8.44 10.48
C ASP A 215 -4.25 8.11 11.61
N GLU A 216 -5.48 7.78 11.23
CA GLU A 216 -6.61 7.62 12.17
C GLU A 216 -6.63 6.23 12.85
N TYR A 217 -6.05 5.21 12.19
CA TYR A 217 -6.23 3.83 12.61
C TYR A 217 -5.32 3.40 13.77
N ILE A 218 -4.28 4.15 14.12
CA ILE A 218 -3.30 3.84 15.17
C ILE A 218 -3.96 3.79 16.54
N ARG A 219 -3.84 2.66 17.23
CA ARG A 219 -4.37 2.45 18.58
C ARG A 219 -3.30 2.77 19.61
N HIS A 220 -3.34 3.96 20.15
CA HIS A 220 -2.34 4.46 21.11
C HIS A 220 -2.35 3.77 22.48
N ASP A 221 -3.45 3.11 22.81
CA ASP A 221 -3.72 2.40 24.08
C ASP A 221 -3.69 0.87 23.93
N ALA A 222 -3.19 0.36 22.81
CA ALA A 222 -3.09 -1.08 22.57
C ALA A 222 -2.30 -1.79 23.66
N SER A 223 -2.79 -2.94 24.12
CA SER A 223 -2.14 -3.79 25.14
C SER A 223 -2.37 -5.27 24.84
N LEU A 224 -1.47 -6.14 25.30
CA LEU A 224 -1.66 -7.60 25.19
C LEU A 224 -2.95 -8.06 25.86
N GLU A 225 -3.29 -7.45 27.01
CA GLU A 225 -4.52 -7.79 27.73
C GLU A 225 -5.77 -7.51 26.86
N SER A 226 -5.82 -6.37 26.16
CA SER A 226 -6.93 -6.04 25.27
C SER A 226 -6.99 -6.96 24.06
N MET A 227 -5.83 -7.30 23.47
CA MET A 227 -5.74 -8.21 22.31
C MET A 227 -6.14 -9.64 22.67
N ALA A 228 -5.72 -10.16 23.83
CA ALA A 228 -6.05 -11.51 24.29
C ALA A 228 -7.57 -11.74 24.47
N LYS A 229 -8.35 -10.68 24.72
CA LYS A 229 -9.82 -10.75 24.82
C LYS A 229 -10.54 -10.88 23.47
N LEU A 230 -9.84 -10.63 22.36
CA LEU A 230 -10.43 -10.68 21.01
C LEU A 230 -10.66 -12.14 20.59
N ARG A 231 -11.82 -12.38 20.01
CA ARG A 231 -12.16 -13.71 19.47
C ARG A 231 -11.52 -13.89 18.09
N PRO A 232 -11.14 -15.12 17.72
CA PRO A 232 -10.78 -15.46 16.35
C PRO A 232 -11.86 -15.00 15.37
N ALA A 233 -11.45 -14.42 14.24
CA ALA A 233 -12.39 -13.81 13.29
C ALA A 233 -12.76 -14.71 12.11
N PHE A 234 -11.92 -15.69 11.77
CA PHE A 234 -12.04 -16.46 10.53
C PHE A 234 -12.22 -17.96 10.74
N SER A 235 -11.94 -18.48 11.92
CA SER A 235 -12.13 -19.87 12.30
C SER A 235 -12.48 -19.94 13.79
N LYS A 236 -13.33 -20.88 14.19
CA LYS A 236 -13.75 -21.04 15.60
C LYS A 236 -12.58 -21.24 16.55
N ASP A 237 -11.61 -22.06 16.13
CA ASP A 237 -10.40 -22.38 16.89
C ASP A 237 -9.15 -21.71 16.26
N GLY A 238 -9.35 -20.58 15.59
CA GLY A 238 -8.30 -19.83 14.90
C GLY A 238 -7.46 -18.95 15.83
N THR A 239 -6.47 -18.30 15.23
CA THR A 239 -5.50 -17.44 15.91
C THR A 239 -5.55 -15.99 15.43
N VAL A 240 -6.13 -15.76 14.23
CA VAL A 240 -6.20 -14.44 13.60
C VAL A 240 -7.41 -13.67 14.13
N THR A 241 -7.18 -12.46 14.60
CA THR A 241 -8.20 -11.58 15.19
C THR A 241 -8.16 -10.19 14.56
N ALA A 242 -9.14 -9.36 14.86
CA ALA A 242 -9.13 -7.95 14.50
C ALA A 242 -7.97 -7.13 15.14
N GLY A 243 -7.28 -7.68 16.13
CA GLY A 243 -6.13 -7.05 16.78
C GLY A 243 -4.80 -7.35 16.09
N ASN A 244 -4.68 -8.50 15.42
CA ASN A 244 -3.45 -8.96 14.78
C ASN A 244 -3.57 -9.09 13.23
N ALA A 245 -4.59 -8.45 12.67
CA ALA A 245 -4.82 -8.24 11.24
C ALA A 245 -4.78 -6.74 10.91
N SER A 246 -4.47 -6.40 9.68
CA SER A 246 -4.62 -5.02 9.18
C SER A 246 -6.10 -4.61 9.09
N GLY A 247 -6.36 -3.31 9.06
CA GLY A 247 -7.70 -2.75 8.96
C GLY A 247 -8.24 -2.67 7.54
N ILE A 248 -9.50 -2.28 7.47
CA ILE A 248 -10.18 -1.78 6.28
C ILE A 248 -10.01 -0.26 6.30
N ASN A 249 -9.41 0.32 5.27
CA ASN A 249 -8.93 1.69 5.33
C ASN A 249 -9.08 2.44 4.01
N ASP A 250 -9.00 3.76 4.09
CA ASP A 250 -9.03 4.70 2.98
C ASP A 250 -7.70 5.44 2.89
N GLY A 251 -7.18 5.68 1.69
CA GLY A 251 -5.94 6.44 1.53
C GLY A 251 -5.37 6.41 0.11
N ALA A 252 -4.37 7.26 -0.12
CA ALA A 252 -3.66 7.34 -1.38
C ALA A 252 -2.18 7.71 -1.18
N ALA A 253 -1.34 7.32 -2.13
CA ALA A 253 0.06 7.71 -2.16
C ALA A 253 0.53 7.88 -3.61
N ALA A 254 1.43 8.83 -3.86
CA ALA A 254 1.95 9.14 -5.17
C ALA A 254 3.44 9.50 -5.13
N LEU A 255 4.16 9.13 -6.18
CA LEU A 255 5.58 9.34 -6.35
C LEU A 255 5.87 9.86 -7.77
N ILE A 256 6.91 10.67 -7.94
CA ILE A 256 7.39 11.12 -9.24
C ILE A 256 8.62 10.31 -9.63
N VAL A 257 8.55 9.71 -10.81
CA VAL A 257 9.59 8.84 -11.39
C VAL A 257 10.11 9.46 -12.69
N MET A 258 11.44 9.55 -12.82
CA MET A 258 12.14 10.04 -14.01
C MET A 258 13.54 9.44 -14.09
N THR A 259 14.32 9.80 -15.14
CA THR A 259 15.73 9.44 -15.20
C THR A 259 16.58 10.33 -14.30
N ALA A 260 17.76 9.85 -13.88
CA ALA A 260 18.70 10.65 -13.09
C ALA A 260 19.18 11.90 -13.86
N SER A 261 19.37 11.79 -15.19
CA SER A 261 19.75 12.93 -16.03
C SER A 261 18.64 13.99 -16.11
N GLU A 262 17.37 13.59 -16.19
CA GLU A 262 16.25 14.52 -16.17
C GLU A 262 16.12 15.21 -14.81
N ALA A 263 16.28 14.48 -13.71
CA ALA A 263 16.32 15.05 -12.37
C ALA A 263 17.46 16.09 -12.24
N ALA A 264 18.66 15.77 -12.74
CA ALA A 264 19.80 16.68 -12.72
C ALA A 264 19.56 17.96 -13.54
N LYS A 265 18.98 17.87 -14.74
CA LYS A 265 18.61 19.05 -15.56
C LYS A 265 17.67 20.00 -14.82
N ARG A 266 16.80 19.47 -13.97
CA ARG A 266 15.82 20.21 -13.16
C ARG A 266 16.40 20.69 -11.82
N GLY A 267 17.63 20.33 -11.48
CA GLY A 267 18.23 20.62 -10.17
C GLY A 267 17.54 19.86 -9.02
N LEU A 268 16.85 18.76 -9.32
CA LEU A 268 16.18 17.93 -8.33
C LEU A 268 17.16 16.93 -7.74
N LYS A 269 17.12 16.78 -6.42
CA LYS A 269 17.87 15.74 -5.71
C LYS A 269 17.00 14.49 -5.59
N PRO A 270 17.40 13.34 -6.17
CA PRO A 270 16.69 12.11 -6.02
C PRO A 270 16.55 11.68 -4.55
N LEU A 271 15.38 11.13 -4.19
CA LEU A 271 15.17 10.47 -2.91
C LEU A 271 15.91 9.13 -2.87
N ALA A 272 15.81 8.37 -3.97
CA ALA A 272 16.54 7.12 -4.21
C ALA A 272 16.47 6.74 -5.69
N ARG A 273 17.39 5.86 -6.15
CA ARG A 273 17.23 5.12 -7.40
C ARG A 273 16.50 3.79 -7.17
N ILE A 274 15.79 3.32 -8.18
CA ILE A 274 15.17 1.99 -8.19
C ILE A 274 16.25 0.99 -8.65
N ALA A 275 16.84 0.27 -7.69
CA ALA A 275 17.90 -0.69 -7.98
C ALA A 275 17.37 -1.95 -8.68
N ALA A 276 16.24 -2.49 -8.21
CA ALA A 276 15.59 -3.63 -8.82
C ALA A 276 14.12 -3.72 -8.43
N PHE A 277 13.35 -4.48 -9.21
CA PHE A 277 11.94 -4.82 -8.96
C PHE A 277 11.70 -6.28 -9.30
N ALA A 278 10.81 -6.96 -8.55
CA ALA A 278 10.41 -8.33 -8.83
C ALA A 278 8.99 -8.63 -8.36
N THR A 279 8.36 -9.57 -9.05
CA THR A 279 7.13 -10.25 -8.64
C THR A 279 7.37 -11.75 -8.60
N ALA A 280 6.59 -12.46 -7.78
CA ALA A 280 6.60 -13.92 -7.71
C ALA A 280 5.20 -14.44 -7.40
N GLY A 281 4.91 -15.68 -7.82
CA GLY A 281 3.69 -16.40 -7.49
C GLY A 281 3.94 -17.44 -6.40
N VAL A 282 2.91 -17.70 -5.61
CA VAL A 282 2.83 -18.78 -4.61
C VAL A 282 1.44 -19.39 -4.63
N ASP A 283 1.22 -20.48 -3.93
CA ASP A 283 -0.12 -21.04 -3.71
C ASP A 283 -1.05 -20.00 -3.07
N PRO A 284 -2.23 -19.70 -3.67
CA PRO A 284 -3.21 -18.78 -3.10
C PRO A 284 -3.59 -19.08 -1.66
N ALA A 285 -3.66 -20.36 -1.28
CA ALA A 285 -3.99 -20.78 0.08
C ALA A 285 -3.03 -20.24 1.16
N VAL A 286 -1.82 -19.87 0.77
CA VAL A 286 -0.79 -19.28 1.64
C VAL A 286 -0.23 -17.98 1.03
N MET A 287 -1.11 -17.16 0.45
CA MET A 287 -0.74 -15.92 -0.25
C MET A 287 0.19 -15.02 0.56
N GLY A 288 0.06 -15.05 1.89
CA GLY A 288 0.91 -14.28 2.82
C GLY A 288 2.41 -14.58 2.68
N THR A 289 2.79 -15.72 2.07
CA THR A 289 4.19 -16.07 1.82
C THR A 289 4.76 -15.47 0.53
N GLY A 290 3.95 -14.80 -0.28
CA GLY A 290 4.35 -14.15 -1.54
C GLY A 290 5.57 -13.23 -1.46
N PRO A 291 5.77 -12.45 -0.38
CA PRO A 291 6.97 -11.64 -0.19
C PRO A 291 8.27 -12.45 -0.18
N ILE A 292 8.25 -13.71 0.25
CA ILE A 292 9.44 -14.55 0.37
C ILE A 292 10.13 -14.72 -0.99
N PRO A 293 9.50 -15.36 -2.01
CA PRO A 293 10.14 -15.52 -3.31
C PRO A 293 10.32 -14.17 -4.04
N ALA A 294 9.44 -13.18 -3.83
CA ALA A 294 9.59 -11.87 -4.45
C ALA A 294 10.84 -11.14 -3.92
N THR A 295 11.06 -11.15 -2.60
CA THR A 295 12.23 -10.57 -1.94
C THR A 295 13.53 -11.28 -2.37
N ARG A 296 13.56 -12.60 -2.35
CA ARG A 296 14.74 -13.36 -2.83
C ARG A 296 15.09 -13.02 -4.27
N LYS A 297 14.08 -12.91 -5.14
CA LYS A 297 14.26 -12.58 -6.56
C LYS A 297 14.75 -11.15 -6.75
N VAL A 298 14.21 -10.16 -6.02
CA VAL A 298 14.63 -8.76 -6.15
C VAL A 298 16.05 -8.55 -5.60
N LEU A 299 16.39 -9.17 -4.46
CA LEU A 299 17.74 -9.12 -3.90
C LEU A 299 18.77 -9.73 -4.86
N SER A 300 18.47 -10.88 -5.46
CA SER A 300 19.32 -11.49 -6.50
C SER A 300 19.54 -10.56 -7.68
N ARG A 301 18.49 -9.85 -8.15
CA ARG A 301 18.59 -8.87 -9.24
C ARG A 301 19.42 -7.65 -8.88
N ALA A 302 19.35 -7.20 -7.62
CA ALA A 302 20.14 -6.08 -7.11
C ALA A 302 21.59 -6.49 -6.78
N GLY A 303 21.90 -7.79 -6.71
CA GLY A 303 23.18 -8.30 -6.24
C GLY A 303 23.37 -8.14 -4.74
N TRP A 304 22.26 -8.10 -3.96
CA TRP A 304 22.29 -7.89 -2.52
C TRP A 304 21.88 -9.14 -1.74
N LYS A 305 22.29 -9.17 -0.47
CA LYS A 305 21.85 -10.14 0.54
C LYS A 305 20.90 -9.45 1.54
N PRO A 306 20.09 -10.21 2.32
CA PRO A 306 19.25 -9.62 3.36
C PRO A 306 19.99 -8.74 4.36
N ASP A 307 21.23 -9.11 4.73
CA ASP A 307 22.07 -8.34 5.67
C ASP A 307 22.55 -6.99 5.11
N ASP A 308 22.58 -6.82 3.78
CA ASP A 308 22.95 -5.57 3.12
C ASP A 308 21.88 -4.48 3.26
N LEU A 309 20.67 -4.83 3.69
CA LEU A 309 19.57 -3.90 3.85
C LEU A 309 19.72 -3.09 5.13
N ASP A 310 19.52 -1.77 5.02
CA ASP A 310 19.47 -0.84 6.15
C ASP A 310 18.06 -0.69 6.70
N LEU A 311 17.04 -0.71 5.80
CA LEU A 311 15.63 -0.59 6.15
C LEU A 311 14.77 -1.47 5.26
N VAL A 312 13.68 -1.99 5.84
CA VAL A 312 12.66 -2.78 5.16
C VAL A 312 11.28 -2.27 5.55
N GLU A 313 10.43 -2.04 4.56
CA GLU A 313 8.98 -1.88 4.73
C GLU A 313 8.29 -3.12 4.13
N ALA A 314 7.87 -4.03 4.99
CA ALA A 314 7.13 -5.23 4.64
C ALA A 314 5.68 -5.07 5.09
N ASN A 315 4.72 -5.09 4.15
CA ASN A 315 3.32 -4.88 4.49
C ASN A 315 2.79 -5.95 5.45
N GLU A 316 2.14 -5.50 6.51
CA GLU A 316 1.57 -6.35 7.55
C GLU A 316 0.07 -6.57 7.28
N ALA A 317 -0.27 -7.36 6.26
CA ALA A 317 -1.67 -7.73 6.03
C ALA A 317 -2.23 -8.51 7.24
N PHE A 318 -1.41 -9.40 7.80
CA PHE A 318 -1.68 -10.18 9.01
C PHE A 318 -0.37 -10.40 9.77
N ALA A 319 -0.41 -10.45 11.10
CA ALA A 319 0.77 -10.73 11.92
C ALA A 319 1.37 -12.11 11.60
N ALA A 320 0.54 -13.14 11.42
CA ALA A 320 0.99 -14.48 11.03
C ALA A 320 1.84 -14.44 9.75
N GLN A 321 1.37 -13.72 8.73
CA GLN A 321 2.07 -13.57 7.46
C GLN A 321 3.39 -12.80 7.65
N ALA A 322 3.39 -11.70 8.39
CA ALA A 322 4.58 -10.88 8.59
C ALA A 322 5.67 -11.65 9.37
N ILE A 323 5.29 -12.41 10.40
CA ILE A 323 6.19 -13.28 11.16
C ILE A 323 6.79 -14.38 10.26
N ALA A 324 5.97 -15.03 9.42
CA ALA A 324 6.43 -16.06 8.50
C ALA A 324 7.47 -15.51 7.52
N VAL A 325 7.23 -14.32 6.95
CA VAL A 325 8.18 -13.64 6.03
C VAL A 325 9.49 -13.31 6.75
N ASN A 326 9.42 -12.74 7.96
CA ASN A 326 10.60 -12.40 8.75
C ASN A 326 11.45 -13.64 9.07
N LYS A 327 10.81 -14.75 9.48
CA LYS A 327 11.50 -16.01 9.78
C LYS A 327 12.19 -16.61 8.55
N ASP A 328 11.52 -16.58 7.39
CA ASP A 328 12.01 -17.25 6.18
C ASP A 328 13.12 -16.48 5.47
N ILE A 329 13.01 -15.14 5.41
CA ILE A 329 14.06 -14.27 4.82
C ILE A 329 15.27 -14.18 5.74
N GLY A 330 15.08 -14.16 7.06
CA GLY A 330 16.15 -14.13 8.05
C GLY A 330 16.87 -12.78 8.18
N TRP A 331 16.25 -11.69 7.76
CA TRP A 331 16.78 -10.33 7.94
C TRP A 331 16.68 -9.84 9.40
N ASP A 332 17.41 -8.79 9.71
CA ASP A 332 17.33 -8.12 11.01
C ASP A 332 15.97 -7.44 11.19
N THR A 333 15.11 -7.99 12.05
CA THR A 333 13.76 -7.48 12.31
C THR A 333 13.74 -6.10 12.97
N SER A 334 14.85 -5.64 13.55
CA SER A 334 14.98 -4.28 14.08
C SER A 334 14.98 -3.21 13.00
N LYS A 335 15.27 -3.60 11.74
CA LYS A 335 15.25 -2.77 10.54
C LYS A 335 13.91 -2.82 9.80
N VAL A 336 12.96 -3.66 10.24
CA VAL A 336 11.68 -3.89 9.56
C VAL A 336 10.58 -3.05 10.22
N ASN A 337 9.84 -2.30 9.39
CA ASN A 337 8.70 -1.50 9.81
C ASN A 337 9.01 -0.70 11.08
N VAL A 338 10.08 0.07 11.02
CA VAL A 338 10.63 0.78 12.19
C VAL A 338 9.69 1.83 12.78
N ASN A 339 8.70 2.26 12.00
CA ASN A 339 7.64 3.17 12.38
C ASN A 339 6.26 2.49 12.49
N GLY A 340 6.23 1.16 12.65
CA GLY A 340 4.99 0.37 12.58
C GLY A 340 4.59 0.06 11.14
N GLY A 341 3.68 -0.89 10.96
CA GLY A 341 3.19 -1.32 9.65
C GLY A 341 1.67 -1.28 9.55
N ALA A 342 1.11 -2.02 8.59
CA ALA A 342 -0.30 -1.93 8.22
C ALA A 342 -1.29 -2.38 9.32
N ILE A 343 -0.86 -3.21 10.27
CA ILE A 343 -1.69 -3.57 11.45
C ILE A 343 -2.01 -2.31 12.28
N ALA A 344 -1.09 -1.36 12.35
CA ALA A 344 -1.26 -0.13 13.09
C ALA A 344 -1.71 1.05 12.21
N ILE A 345 -1.06 1.25 11.05
CA ILE A 345 -1.29 2.40 10.18
C ILE A 345 -2.54 2.19 9.32
N GLY A 346 -2.81 0.94 8.90
CA GLY A 346 -3.91 0.60 8.01
C GLY A 346 -3.47 0.09 6.64
N HIS A 347 -4.44 -0.51 5.88
CA HIS A 347 -4.19 -1.19 4.62
C HIS A 347 -5.21 -0.81 3.53
N PRO A 348 -5.19 0.43 3.01
CA PRO A 348 -5.96 0.79 1.82
C PRO A 348 -5.38 0.03 0.62
N ILE A 349 -6.02 -1.09 0.22
CA ILE A 349 -5.40 -2.19 -0.56
C ILE A 349 -4.67 -1.69 -1.82
N GLY A 350 -5.33 -0.96 -2.70
CA GLY A 350 -4.73 -0.47 -3.96
C GLY A 350 -3.63 0.59 -3.75
N ALA A 351 -3.67 1.31 -2.63
CA ALA A 351 -2.69 2.33 -2.27
C ALA A 351 -1.47 1.79 -1.52
N SER A 352 -1.62 0.66 -0.82
CA SER A 352 -0.64 0.19 0.17
C SER A 352 0.76 0.00 -0.37
N GLY A 353 0.90 -0.48 -1.61
CA GLY A 353 2.21 -0.64 -2.23
C GLY A 353 2.98 0.67 -2.40
N ALA A 354 2.29 1.74 -2.74
CA ALA A 354 2.87 3.08 -2.81
C ALA A 354 3.06 3.68 -1.39
N ARG A 355 2.11 3.43 -0.45
CA ARG A 355 2.19 3.90 0.93
C ARG A 355 3.46 3.39 1.63
N VAL A 356 3.74 2.09 1.55
CA VAL A 356 4.94 1.52 2.18
C VAL A 356 6.22 2.07 1.54
N LEU A 357 6.21 2.31 0.23
CA LEU A 357 7.34 2.88 -0.49
C LEU A 357 7.61 4.34 -0.08
N VAL A 358 6.55 5.15 0.09
CA VAL A 358 6.66 6.52 0.59
C VAL A 358 7.29 6.54 1.98
N THR A 359 6.78 5.74 2.91
CA THR A 359 7.33 5.66 4.28
C THR A 359 8.79 5.19 4.28
N LEU A 360 9.14 4.18 3.46
CA LEU A 360 10.52 3.71 3.31
C LEU A 360 11.45 4.83 2.86
N LEU A 361 11.09 5.59 1.81
CA LEU A 361 11.91 6.67 1.26
C LEU A 361 12.17 7.77 2.29
N HIS A 362 11.13 8.22 2.98
CA HIS A 362 11.26 9.24 4.02
C HIS A 362 12.12 8.76 5.21
N GLU A 363 11.94 7.51 5.62
CA GLU A 363 12.72 6.96 6.73
C GLU A 363 14.18 6.70 6.34
N MET A 364 14.45 6.28 5.08
CA MET A 364 15.81 6.19 4.55
C MET A 364 16.52 7.54 4.59
N GLN A 365 15.83 8.63 4.26
CA GLN A 365 16.41 9.98 4.35
C GLN A 365 16.73 10.38 5.80
N LYS A 366 15.75 10.16 6.71
CA LYS A 366 15.88 10.56 8.12
C LYS A 366 16.98 9.81 8.87
N ARG A 367 17.34 8.60 8.42
CA ARG A 367 18.39 7.75 9.02
C ARG A 367 19.69 7.73 8.21
N ASP A 368 19.75 8.41 7.06
CA ASP A 368 20.84 8.30 6.09
C ASP A 368 21.09 6.84 5.63
N ALA A 369 20.02 6.03 5.62
CA ALA A 369 20.06 4.65 5.15
C ALA A 369 20.31 4.60 3.65
N LYS A 370 21.15 3.67 3.19
CA LYS A 370 21.58 3.56 1.79
C LYS A 370 20.78 2.56 0.99
N ARG A 371 20.42 1.43 1.58
CA ARG A 371 19.71 0.34 0.92
C ARG A 371 18.39 0.02 1.61
N GLY A 372 17.30 0.18 0.88
CA GLY A 372 15.96 -0.10 1.36
C GLY A 372 15.23 -1.13 0.50
N LEU A 373 14.26 -1.82 1.10
CA LEU A 373 13.41 -2.77 0.42
C LEU A 373 11.96 -2.58 0.84
N ALA A 374 11.05 -2.48 -0.15
CA ALA A 374 9.61 -2.54 0.06
C ALA A 374 9.05 -3.86 -0.48
N THR A 375 8.17 -4.54 0.27
CA THR A 375 7.54 -5.80 -0.18
C THR A 375 6.13 -5.97 0.38
N LEU A 376 5.26 -6.63 -0.41
CA LEU A 376 3.88 -6.94 -0.04
C LEU A 376 3.50 -8.34 -0.49
N CYS A 377 2.67 -9.01 0.32
CA CYS A 377 1.86 -10.14 -0.12
C CYS A 377 0.66 -9.62 -0.93
N ILE A 378 0.13 -10.47 -1.77
CA ILE A 378 -0.93 -10.12 -2.72
C ILE A 378 -1.94 -11.25 -2.75
N GLY A 379 -3.23 -10.91 -2.58
CA GLY A 379 -4.34 -11.86 -2.75
C GLY A 379 -4.25 -12.59 -4.09
N GLY A 380 -4.68 -13.85 -4.11
CA GLY A 380 -4.52 -14.72 -5.27
C GLY A 380 -3.14 -15.40 -5.37
N GLY A 381 -2.31 -15.32 -4.32
CA GLY A 381 -1.06 -16.07 -4.24
C GLY A 381 0.12 -15.41 -4.98
N MET A 382 0.39 -14.15 -4.69
CA MET A 382 1.51 -13.42 -5.31
C MET A 382 2.30 -12.60 -4.28
N GLY A 383 3.46 -12.11 -4.68
CA GLY A 383 4.26 -11.14 -3.95
C GLY A 383 4.94 -10.14 -4.87
N VAL A 384 5.24 -8.98 -4.35
CA VAL A 384 5.95 -7.91 -5.05
C VAL A 384 7.03 -7.35 -4.14
N ALA A 385 8.19 -7.01 -4.70
CA ALA A 385 9.28 -6.38 -3.96
C ALA A 385 10.07 -5.40 -4.84
N MET A 386 10.57 -4.33 -4.23
CA MET A 386 11.39 -3.29 -4.85
C MET A 386 12.57 -2.95 -3.95
N CYS A 387 13.77 -2.93 -4.53
CA CYS A 387 15.00 -2.45 -3.89
C CYS A 387 15.29 -1.02 -4.30
N LEU A 388 15.62 -0.18 -3.31
CA LEU A 388 16.00 1.22 -3.47
C LEU A 388 17.41 1.46 -2.97
N GLU A 389 18.13 2.38 -3.61
CA GLU A 389 19.49 2.80 -3.21
C GLU A 389 19.64 4.31 -3.25
N ARG A 390 20.34 4.87 -2.21
CA ARG A 390 20.61 6.31 -2.06
C ARG A 390 22.11 6.59 -2.19
#